data_e903f9f99af1bb7672c8c106ec76cc0d
#
_entry.id   e903f9f99af1bb7672c8c106ec76cc0d
#
_cell.length_a   1.000
_cell.length_b   1.000
_cell.length_c   1.000
_cell.angle_alpha   90.00
_cell.angle_beta   90.00
_cell.angle_gamma   90.00
#
_symmetry.space_group_name_H-M   'P 1'
#
loop_
_entity.id
_entity.type
_entity.pdbx_description
1 polymer ?
#
loop_
_entity_poly.entity_id
_entity_poly.type
_entity_poly.pdbx_seq_one_letter_code
_entity_poly.pdbx_strand_id
1 'polypeptide(L)'
;MRKALHNAEIQKSFAQQAQKFEEGTMSFTKQEYLEYTVSCIRAEKTDAVLEVAAGTCICGRALAPFVQQVICLDMTPAMLHVGKTAAEKEKHSNMTFLLGDAEELPFLENSFDVVLSRLAFHHFSNPKRCFEEMARVLKPGGKLVLIDMEAAEEKLRTAEDEIERLRDPSHVQNRSREEFLQLFREYRFSIEKENTTKIPVSLEAWMELTQTPRTTAEEITARFLKDLAGGRATGFYPYQEENSIFFCQRWILLIGRKESL
;
A
#
# COMPACT_ATOMS: atom_id res chain seq x y z
N MET A 1 21.56 -0.71 12.29
CA MET A 1 20.95 0.17 13.29
C MET A 1 19.78 0.99 12.70
N ARG A 2 19.94 1.77 11.63
CA ARG A 2 18.84 2.58 11.03
C ARG A 2 17.64 1.74 10.58
N LYS A 3 17.85 0.63 9.85
CA LYS A 3 16.77 -0.27 9.40
C LYS A 3 15.95 -0.83 10.58
N ALA A 4 16.62 -1.30 11.64
CA ALA A 4 15.93 -1.86 12.81
C ALA A 4 15.05 -0.82 13.54
N LEU A 5 15.50 0.43 13.62
CA LEU A 5 14.73 1.53 14.20
C LEU A 5 13.49 1.84 13.32
N HIS A 6 13.67 1.92 12.01
CA HIS A 6 12.57 2.16 11.08
C HIS A 6 11.55 1.02 11.09
N ASN A 7 11.98 -0.24 11.10
CA ASN A 7 11.10 -1.40 11.23
C ASN A 7 10.28 -1.36 12.53
N ALA A 8 10.89 -0.92 13.63
CA ALA A 8 10.19 -0.75 14.90
C ALA A 8 9.13 0.37 14.84
N GLU A 9 9.41 1.47 14.13
CA GLU A 9 8.44 2.54 13.88
C GLU A 9 7.25 2.04 13.04
N ILE A 10 7.51 1.30 11.95
CA ILE A 10 6.47 0.65 11.13
C ILE A 10 5.60 -0.24 12.02
N GLN A 11 6.21 -1.18 12.75
CA GLN A 11 5.45 -2.10 13.60
C GLN A 11 4.60 -1.37 14.64
N LYS A 12 5.14 -0.32 15.26
CA LYS A 12 4.42 0.49 16.23
C LYS A 12 3.25 1.23 15.59
N SER A 13 3.47 1.92 14.49
CA SER A 13 2.44 2.68 13.77
C SER A 13 1.30 1.77 13.32
N PHE A 14 1.62 0.67 12.63
CA PHE A 14 0.60 -0.25 12.12
C PHE A 14 -0.07 -1.10 13.20
N ALA A 15 0.60 -1.40 14.31
CA ALA A 15 -0.06 -2.05 15.44
C ALA A 15 -1.17 -1.19 16.06
N GLN A 16 -0.99 0.13 16.10
CA GLN A 16 -2.01 1.08 16.56
C GLN A 16 -3.20 1.20 15.60
N GLN A 17 -2.94 1.06 14.30
CA GLN A 17 -3.93 1.23 13.23
C GLN A 17 -4.72 -0.05 12.95
N ALA A 18 -4.21 -1.24 13.33
CA ALA A 18 -4.68 -2.54 12.84
C ALA A 18 -6.20 -2.75 12.94
N GLN A 19 -6.84 -2.40 14.05
CA GLN A 19 -8.29 -2.56 14.22
C GLN A 19 -9.08 -1.62 13.30
N LYS A 20 -8.61 -0.39 13.12
CA LYS A 20 -9.28 0.63 12.30
C LYS A 20 -9.31 0.25 10.80
N PHE A 21 -8.36 -0.57 10.34
CA PHE A 21 -8.34 -1.07 8.96
C PHE A 21 -9.55 -1.93 8.61
N GLU A 22 -10.24 -2.54 9.59
CA GLU A 22 -11.44 -3.36 9.38
C GLU A 22 -12.76 -2.60 9.62
N GLU A 23 -12.72 -1.37 10.12
CA GLU A 23 -13.93 -0.59 10.44
C GLU A 23 -14.65 -0.04 9.19
N GLY A 24 -14.08 -0.20 7.99
CA GLY A 24 -14.73 0.16 6.72
C GLY A 24 -14.95 1.67 6.50
N THR A 25 -14.49 2.51 7.40
CA THR A 25 -14.67 3.98 7.33
C THR A 25 -13.70 4.65 6.36
N MET A 26 -12.63 3.95 5.99
CA MET A 26 -11.58 4.50 5.15
C MET A 26 -11.82 4.24 3.66
N SER A 27 -11.50 5.23 2.84
CA SER A 27 -11.66 5.15 1.39
C SER A 27 -10.94 3.96 0.75
N PHE A 28 -9.77 3.56 1.31
CA PHE A 28 -8.97 2.46 0.77
C PHE A 28 -9.55 1.06 1.08
N THR A 29 -10.52 0.95 2.00
CA THR A 29 -11.21 -0.33 2.31
C THR A 29 -12.49 -0.51 1.50
N LYS A 30 -12.90 0.48 0.68
CA LYS A 30 -14.12 0.39 -0.10
C LYS A 30 -14.10 -0.80 -1.05
N GLN A 31 -15.18 -1.54 -1.04
CA GLN A 31 -15.38 -2.76 -1.83
C GLN A 31 -15.13 -2.54 -3.33
N GLU A 32 -15.56 -1.41 -3.87
CA GLU A 32 -15.39 -1.07 -5.29
C GLU A 32 -13.93 -1.07 -5.77
N TYR A 33 -12.99 -0.57 -4.92
CA TYR A 33 -11.56 -0.56 -5.27
C TYR A 33 -10.94 -1.95 -5.19
N LEU A 34 -11.39 -2.77 -4.25
CA LEU A 34 -10.94 -4.15 -4.13
C LEU A 34 -11.44 -5.00 -5.30
N GLU A 35 -12.73 -4.92 -5.64
CA GLU A 35 -13.33 -5.61 -6.78
C GLU A 35 -12.66 -5.21 -8.09
N TYR A 36 -12.41 -3.92 -8.28
CA TYR A 36 -11.66 -3.44 -9.44
C TYR A 36 -10.26 -4.05 -9.51
N THR A 37 -9.53 -4.04 -8.39
CA THR A 37 -8.20 -4.64 -8.30
C THR A 37 -8.21 -6.12 -8.66
N VAL A 38 -9.09 -6.91 -8.03
CA VAL A 38 -9.25 -8.35 -8.30
C VAL A 38 -9.58 -8.60 -9.77
N SER A 39 -10.51 -7.81 -10.35
CA SER A 39 -10.89 -7.94 -11.76
C SER A 39 -9.72 -7.66 -12.72
N CYS A 40 -8.82 -6.74 -12.36
CA CYS A 40 -7.63 -6.42 -13.15
C CYS A 40 -6.57 -7.52 -13.09
N ILE A 41 -6.39 -8.17 -11.94
CA ILE A 41 -5.39 -9.23 -11.74
C ILE A 41 -5.71 -10.45 -12.61
N ARG A 42 -7.00 -10.79 -12.78
CA ARG A 42 -7.45 -11.97 -13.55
C ARG A 42 -6.69 -13.23 -13.11
N ALA A 43 -6.72 -13.49 -11.80
CA ALA A 43 -6.09 -14.66 -11.22
C ALA A 43 -6.88 -15.94 -11.58
N GLU A 44 -6.18 -17.07 -11.65
CA GLU A 44 -6.73 -18.37 -12.00
C GLU A 44 -6.87 -19.26 -10.75
N LYS A 45 -7.77 -20.25 -10.82
CA LYS A 45 -8.01 -21.18 -9.71
C LYS A 45 -6.79 -22.00 -9.28
N THR A 46 -5.81 -22.09 -10.15
CA THR A 46 -4.55 -22.81 -9.91
C THR A 46 -3.44 -21.92 -9.37
N ASP A 47 -3.67 -20.62 -9.30
CA ASP A 47 -2.63 -19.66 -8.93
C ASP A 47 -2.28 -19.73 -7.43
N ALA A 48 -0.98 -19.72 -7.15
CA ALA A 48 -0.41 -19.41 -5.84
C ALA A 48 -0.11 -17.90 -5.77
N VAL A 49 -0.71 -17.21 -4.81
CA VAL A 49 -0.61 -15.76 -4.64
C VAL A 49 0.20 -15.42 -3.40
N LEU A 50 1.10 -14.45 -3.49
CA LEU A 50 1.78 -13.82 -2.37
C LEU A 50 1.38 -12.35 -2.26
N GLU A 51 0.83 -11.94 -1.12
CA GLU A 51 0.65 -10.54 -0.74
C GLU A 51 1.79 -10.12 0.19
N VAL A 52 2.59 -9.13 -0.23
CA VAL A 52 3.77 -8.61 0.47
C VAL A 52 3.43 -7.30 1.17
N ALA A 53 3.81 -7.18 2.44
CA ALA A 53 3.38 -6.10 3.33
C ALA A 53 1.85 -6.00 3.35
N ALA A 54 1.23 -7.14 3.65
CA ALA A 54 -0.18 -7.41 3.44
C ALA A 54 -1.12 -6.67 4.42
N GLY A 55 -0.58 -6.12 5.52
CA GLY A 55 -1.39 -5.50 6.56
C GLY A 55 -2.46 -6.47 7.09
N THR A 56 -3.73 -6.08 7.03
CA THR A 56 -4.87 -6.96 7.38
C THR A 56 -5.29 -7.89 6.24
N CYS A 57 -4.45 -8.04 5.21
CA CYS A 57 -4.60 -8.98 4.10
C CYS A 57 -5.89 -8.78 3.29
N ILE A 58 -6.31 -7.55 3.13
CA ILE A 58 -7.60 -7.21 2.52
C ILE A 58 -7.66 -7.63 1.04
N CYS A 59 -6.55 -7.47 0.29
CA CYS A 59 -6.45 -7.94 -1.10
C CYS A 59 -6.36 -9.46 -1.17
N GLY A 60 -5.56 -10.09 -0.31
CA GLY A 60 -5.45 -11.54 -0.22
C GLY A 60 -6.79 -12.18 0.07
N ARG A 61 -7.57 -11.64 1.02
CA ARG A 61 -8.93 -12.11 1.33
C ARG A 61 -9.88 -11.97 0.12
N ALA A 62 -9.81 -10.84 -0.57
CA ALA A 62 -10.60 -10.62 -1.78
C ALA A 62 -10.22 -11.56 -2.94
N LEU A 63 -8.96 -12.01 -3.02
CA LEU A 63 -8.47 -12.96 -4.02
C LEU A 63 -8.71 -14.41 -3.63
N ALA A 64 -8.78 -14.75 -2.34
CA ALA A 64 -8.87 -16.12 -1.84
C ALA A 64 -9.97 -16.96 -2.52
N PRO A 65 -11.18 -16.44 -2.82
CA PRO A 65 -12.22 -17.22 -3.52
C PRO A 65 -11.85 -17.63 -4.95
N PHE A 66 -10.85 -17.01 -5.57
CA PHE A 66 -10.53 -17.16 -7.00
C PHE A 66 -9.24 -17.91 -7.29
N VAL A 67 -8.46 -18.29 -6.27
CA VAL A 67 -7.13 -18.84 -6.41
C VAL A 67 -6.94 -20.14 -5.62
N GLN A 68 -5.84 -20.86 -5.85
CA GLN A 68 -5.53 -22.07 -5.12
C GLN A 68 -5.15 -21.77 -3.68
N GLN A 69 -4.26 -20.79 -3.47
CA GLN A 69 -3.79 -20.38 -2.14
C GLN A 69 -3.34 -18.92 -2.13
N VAL A 70 -3.42 -18.30 -0.96
CA VAL A 70 -2.87 -16.98 -0.69
C VAL A 70 -1.94 -17.05 0.50
N ILE A 71 -0.72 -16.54 0.36
CA ILE A 71 0.17 -16.28 1.48
C ILE A 71 0.23 -14.77 1.70
N CYS A 72 -0.09 -14.35 2.92
CA CYS A 72 -0.03 -12.95 3.35
C CYS A 72 1.19 -12.78 4.24
N LEU A 73 2.17 -12.00 3.79
CA LEU A 73 3.38 -11.71 4.56
C LEU A 73 3.36 -10.26 5.02
N ASP A 74 3.53 -10.05 6.32
CA ASP A 74 3.70 -8.72 6.92
C ASP A 74 4.69 -8.77 8.07
N MET A 75 5.33 -7.63 8.40
CA MET A 75 6.24 -7.57 9.53
C MET A 75 5.54 -7.22 10.85
N THR A 76 4.24 -6.87 10.82
CA THR A 76 3.46 -6.42 11.98
C THR A 76 2.53 -7.52 12.48
N PRO A 77 2.83 -8.18 13.62
CA PRO A 77 2.01 -9.28 14.12
C PRO A 77 0.54 -8.90 14.36
N ALA A 78 0.28 -7.67 14.82
CA ALA A 78 -1.07 -7.18 15.09
C ALA A 78 -1.91 -7.11 13.79
N MET A 79 -1.32 -6.67 12.68
CA MET A 79 -1.97 -6.64 11.37
C MET A 79 -2.36 -8.06 10.92
N LEU A 80 -1.42 -8.99 10.96
CA LEU A 80 -1.68 -10.38 10.58
C LEU A 80 -2.73 -11.05 11.46
N HIS A 81 -2.76 -10.73 12.76
CA HIS A 81 -3.78 -11.25 13.68
C HIS A 81 -5.18 -10.78 13.28
N VAL A 82 -5.33 -9.49 12.99
CA VAL A 82 -6.60 -8.91 12.54
C VAL A 82 -7.02 -9.52 11.20
N GLY A 83 -6.12 -9.59 10.23
CA GLY A 83 -6.37 -10.19 8.92
C GLY A 83 -6.76 -11.66 9.00
N LYS A 84 -6.08 -12.45 9.85
CA LYS A 84 -6.42 -13.84 10.10
C LYS A 84 -7.83 -13.99 10.68
N THR A 85 -8.15 -13.19 11.69
CA THR A 85 -9.48 -13.20 12.31
C THR A 85 -10.59 -12.86 11.30
N ALA A 86 -10.33 -11.89 10.42
CA ALA A 86 -11.26 -11.52 9.35
C ALA A 86 -11.43 -12.67 8.33
N ALA A 87 -10.33 -13.28 7.88
CA ALA A 87 -10.37 -14.42 6.96
C ALA A 87 -11.12 -15.64 7.52
N GLU A 88 -10.97 -15.92 8.82
CA GLU A 88 -11.73 -16.98 9.50
C GLU A 88 -13.23 -16.68 9.52
N LYS A 89 -13.65 -15.44 9.77
CA LYS A 89 -15.06 -15.00 9.71
C LYS A 89 -15.62 -15.13 8.29
N GLU A 90 -14.80 -14.81 7.27
CA GLU A 90 -15.13 -14.93 5.85
C GLU A 90 -15.02 -16.37 5.33
N LYS A 91 -14.58 -17.32 6.18
CA LYS A 91 -14.43 -18.75 5.90
C LYS A 91 -13.42 -19.08 4.77
N HIS A 92 -12.36 -18.29 4.67
CA HIS A 92 -11.26 -18.57 3.76
C HIS A 92 -10.31 -19.62 4.39
N SER A 93 -10.29 -20.82 3.83
CA SER A 93 -9.44 -21.94 4.32
C SER A 93 -8.10 -22.06 3.57
N ASN A 94 -7.91 -21.32 2.49
CA ASN A 94 -6.74 -21.38 1.61
C ASN A 94 -5.77 -20.20 1.83
N MET A 95 -5.79 -19.59 3.02
CA MET A 95 -4.91 -18.48 3.38
C MET A 95 -3.89 -18.86 4.45
N THR A 96 -2.66 -18.37 4.29
CA THR A 96 -1.57 -18.50 5.26
C THR A 96 -1.05 -17.11 5.63
N PHE A 97 -0.82 -16.89 6.93
CA PHE A 97 -0.35 -15.62 7.46
C PHE A 97 1.06 -15.80 8.01
N LEU A 98 2.03 -15.07 7.46
CA LEU A 98 3.45 -15.25 7.73
C LEU A 98 4.09 -13.94 8.18
N LEU A 99 4.76 -13.97 9.34
CA LEU A 99 5.58 -12.86 9.79
C LEU A 99 6.89 -12.82 8.99
N GLY A 100 7.18 -11.69 8.35
CA GLY A 100 8.40 -11.57 7.54
C GLY A 100 8.70 -10.14 7.08
N ASP A 101 9.91 -9.98 6.54
CA ASP A 101 10.40 -8.72 5.98
C ASP A 101 10.32 -8.77 4.45
N ALA A 102 9.77 -7.73 3.83
CA ALA A 102 9.67 -7.62 2.38
C ALA A 102 11.04 -7.54 1.66
N GLU A 103 12.10 -7.14 2.39
CA GLU A 103 13.47 -7.10 1.84
C GLU A 103 14.16 -8.48 1.84
N GLU A 104 13.56 -9.51 2.49
CA GLU A 104 14.10 -10.86 2.58
C GLU A 104 12.96 -11.88 2.65
N LEU A 105 12.35 -12.16 1.50
CA LEU A 105 11.21 -13.06 1.41
C LEU A 105 11.65 -14.53 1.63
N PRO A 106 11.06 -15.25 2.61
CA PRO A 106 11.48 -16.61 2.98
C PRO A 106 10.94 -17.68 2.03
N PHE A 107 11.02 -17.42 0.73
CA PHE A 107 10.54 -18.32 -0.31
C PHE A 107 11.64 -18.57 -1.34
N LEU A 108 11.57 -19.72 -1.99
CA LEU A 108 12.42 -20.03 -3.14
C LEU A 108 12.05 -19.12 -4.33
N GLU A 109 12.97 -18.98 -5.26
CA GLU A 109 12.69 -18.32 -6.53
C GLU A 109 11.57 -19.06 -7.29
N ASN A 110 10.81 -18.32 -8.11
CA ASN A 110 9.78 -18.87 -8.98
C ASN A 110 8.70 -19.69 -8.25
N SER A 111 8.27 -19.24 -7.06
CA SER A 111 7.29 -19.94 -6.22
C SER A 111 5.84 -19.55 -6.48
N PHE A 112 5.59 -18.32 -6.95
CA PHE A 112 4.25 -17.73 -7.05
C PHE A 112 3.87 -17.36 -8.48
N ASP A 113 2.58 -17.50 -8.79
CA ASP A 113 1.99 -17.10 -10.07
C ASP A 113 1.63 -15.61 -10.07
N VAL A 114 1.24 -15.08 -8.88
CA VAL A 114 0.96 -13.67 -8.65
C VAL A 114 1.67 -13.21 -7.38
N VAL A 115 2.36 -12.08 -7.45
CA VAL A 115 2.92 -11.38 -6.29
C VAL A 115 2.36 -9.97 -6.28
N LEU A 116 1.78 -9.55 -5.15
CA LEU A 116 1.19 -8.24 -5.03
C LEU A 116 1.65 -7.49 -3.78
N SER A 117 1.67 -6.16 -3.86
CA SER A 117 1.83 -5.25 -2.73
C SER A 117 0.92 -4.05 -2.91
N ARG A 118 0.23 -3.65 -1.84
CA ARG A 118 -0.74 -2.56 -1.89
C ARG A 118 -0.55 -1.59 -0.75
N LEU A 119 -0.34 -0.30 -1.10
CA LEU A 119 -0.19 0.82 -0.16
C LEU A 119 0.91 0.58 0.89
N ALA A 120 2.07 0.10 0.44
CA ALA A 120 3.21 -0.25 1.30
C ALA A 120 4.55 0.32 0.83
N PHE A 121 4.75 0.54 -0.48
CA PHE A 121 6.03 0.98 -1.02
C PHE A 121 6.50 2.34 -0.49
N HIS A 122 5.56 3.21 -0.12
CA HIS A 122 5.88 4.50 0.50
C HIS A 122 6.46 4.38 1.92
N HIS A 123 6.39 3.19 2.54
CA HIS A 123 7.02 2.88 3.82
C HIS A 123 8.37 2.16 3.69
N PHE A 124 8.70 1.63 2.50
CA PHE A 124 9.94 0.87 2.33
C PHE A 124 11.17 1.76 2.32
N SER A 125 12.13 1.47 3.20
CA SER A 125 13.43 2.15 3.21
C SER A 125 14.31 1.73 2.03
N ASN A 126 14.12 0.51 1.51
CA ASN A 126 14.79 0.00 0.32
C ASN A 126 13.80 -0.63 -0.67
N PRO A 127 12.98 0.20 -1.37
CA PRO A 127 11.93 -0.30 -2.26
C PRO A 127 12.47 -1.11 -3.44
N LYS A 128 13.70 -0.81 -3.88
CA LYS A 128 14.37 -1.59 -4.94
C LYS A 128 14.62 -3.03 -4.47
N ARG A 129 15.09 -3.22 -3.23
CA ARG A 129 15.32 -4.56 -2.67
C ARG A 129 14.01 -5.32 -2.48
N CYS A 130 12.96 -4.65 -1.99
CA CYS A 130 11.64 -5.27 -1.89
C CYS A 130 11.12 -5.71 -3.26
N PHE A 131 11.24 -4.86 -4.28
CA PHE A 131 10.83 -5.19 -5.64
C PHE A 131 11.64 -6.36 -6.22
N GLU A 132 12.97 -6.38 -6.00
CA GLU A 132 13.86 -7.47 -6.38
C GLU A 132 13.42 -8.82 -5.79
N GLU A 133 13.10 -8.85 -4.49
CA GLU A 133 12.61 -10.04 -3.81
C GLU A 133 11.24 -10.50 -4.37
N MET A 134 10.32 -9.55 -4.58
CA MET A 134 9.03 -9.85 -5.22
C MET A 134 9.23 -10.43 -6.63
N ALA A 135 10.14 -9.85 -7.40
CA ALA A 135 10.48 -10.37 -8.73
C ALA A 135 11.16 -11.75 -8.67
N ARG A 136 12.03 -11.99 -7.67
CA ARG A 136 12.73 -13.28 -7.50
C ARG A 136 11.75 -14.43 -7.23
N VAL A 137 10.82 -14.24 -6.32
CA VAL A 137 9.87 -15.28 -5.92
C VAL A 137 8.74 -15.50 -6.93
N LEU A 138 8.56 -14.57 -7.89
CA LEU A 138 7.58 -14.68 -8.95
C LEU A 138 8.08 -15.58 -10.07
N LYS A 139 7.24 -16.49 -10.56
CA LYS A 139 7.52 -17.36 -11.70
C LYS A 139 7.73 -16.57 -12.99
N PRO A 140 8.53 -17.06 -13.96
CA PRO A 140 8.49 -16.56 -15.32
C PRO A 140 7.06 -16.59 -15.88
N GLY A 141 6.63 -15.53 -16.53
CA GLY A 141 5.24 -15.36 -16.98
C GLY A 141 4.23 -15.02 -15.89
N GLY A 142 4.64 -14.97 -14.63
CA GLY A 142 3.79 -14.55 -13.51
C GLY A 142 3.52 -13.05 -13.49
N LYS A 143 2.54 -12.62 -12.70
CA LYS A 143 2.11 -11.22 -12.60
C LYS A 143 2.59 -10.57 -11.31
N LEU A 144 3.25 -9.43 -11.42
CA LEU A 144 3.55 -8.53 -10.32
C LEU A 144 2.53 -7.39 -10.31
N VAL A 145 1.85 -7.22 -9.18
CA VAL A 145 0.83 -6.19 -8.99
C VAL A 145 1.30 -5.20 -7.94
N LEU A 146 1.39 -3.95 -8.30
CA LEU A 146 1.75 -2.87 -7.41
C LEU A 146 0.63 -1.84 -7.39
N ILE A 147 0.14 -1.51 -6.20
CA ILE A 147 -0.80 -0.43 -5.96
C ILE A 147 -0.22 0.46 -4.88
N ASP A 148 -0.01 1.74 -5.18
CA ASP A 148 0.50 2.66 -4.17
C ASP A 148 0.07 4.10 -4.44
N MET A 149 0.38 4.99 -3.51
CA MET A 149 0.22 6.42 -3.70
C MET A 149 1.24 6.93 -4.71
N GLU A 150 0.76 7.74 -5.66
CA GLU A 150 1.60 8.45 -6.61
C GLU A 150 1.99 9.81 -6.02
N ALA A 151 3.28 10.12 -6.01
CA ALA A 151 3.80 11.40 -5.51
C ALA A 151 3.18 12.61 -6.24
N ALA A 152 3.12 13.73 -5.55
CA ALA A 152 2.86 15.03 -6.16
C ALA A 152 3.91 15.37 -7.24
N GLU A 153 3.67 16.47 -7.95
CA GLU A 153 4.67 17.04 -8.86
C GLU A 153 6.01 17.23 -8.11
N GLU A 154 7.12 17.04 -8.81
CA GLU A 154 8.48 17.05 -8.21
C GLU A 154 8.72 18.27 -7.30
N LYS A 155 8.27 19.46 -7.71
CA LYS A 155 8.40 20.69 -6.92
C LYS A 155 7.63 20.70 -5.60
N LEU A 156 6.60 19.84 -5.44
CA LEU A 156 5.73 19.76 -4.27
C LEU A 156 5.98 18.49 -3.44
N ARG A 157 6.69 17.51 -3.97
CA ARG A 157 6.96 16.22 -3.37
C ARG A 157 7.54 16.33 -1.96
N THR A 158 8.54 17.19 -1.76
CA THR A 158 9.13 17.41 -0.42
C THR A 158 8.11 17.89 0.59
N ALA A 159 7.21 18.81 0.19
CA ALA A 159 6.17 19.33 1.08
C ALA A 159 5.11 18.26 1.39
N GLU A 160 4.75 17.44 0.40
CA GLU A 160 3.85 16.29 0.58
C GLU A 160 4.44 15.29 1.57
N ASP A 161 5.68 14.81 1.33
CA ASP A 161 6.36 13.84 2.19
C ASP A 161 6.62 14.37 3.62
N GLU A 162 6.85 15.68 3.80
CA GLU A 162 6.96 16.28 5.13
C GLU A 162 5.64 16.15 5.91
N ILE A 163 4.50 16.42 5.28
CA ILE A 163 3.18 16.33 5.90
C ILE A 163 2.83 14.87 6.18
N GLU A 164 3.12 13.94 5.24
CA GLU A 164 2.93 12.50 5.46
C GLU A 164 3.72 12.02 6.68
N ARG A 165 4.99 12.41 6.83
CA ARG A 165 5.81 12.04 8.00
C ARG A 165 5.35 12.67 9.31
N LEU A 166 4.75 13.85 9.28
CA LEU A 166 4.13 14.45 10.47
C LEU A 166 2.94 13.60 10.93
N ARG A 167 2.14 13.12 10.00
CA ARG A 167 0.98 12.28 10.28
C ARG A 167 1.38 10.86 10.68
N ASP A 168 2.28 10.26 9.92
CA ASP A 168 2.76 8.88 10.10
C ASP A 168 4.29 8.84 10.04
N PRO A 169 4.96 8.72 11.20
CA PRO A 169 6.42 8.65 11.25
C PRO A 169 7.04 7.48 10.48
N SER A 170 6.25 6.45 10.16
CA SER A 170 6.71 5.31 9.35
C SER A 170 6.80 5.62 7.85
N HIS A 171 6.24 6.76 7.40
CA HIS A 171 6.32 7.18 6.01
C HIS A 171 7.76 7.53 5.60
N VAL A 172 8.20 6.99 4.48
CA VAL A 172 9.52 7.28 3.89
C VAL A 172 9.36 8.29 2.75
N GLN A 173 8.69 7.89 1.68
CA GLN A 173 8.55 8.73 0.50
C GLN A 173 7.49 8.19 -0.47
N ASN A 174 6.60 9.05 -0.97
CA ASN A 174 5.78 8.75 -2.13
C ASN A 174 6.65 8.69 -3.39
N ARG A 175 6.33 7.77 -4.30
CA ARG A 175 7.08 7.59 -5.56
C ARG A 175 6.29 8.11 -6.73
N SER A 176 7.01 8.66 -7.70
CA SER A 176 6.39 9.06 -8.95
C SER A 176 6.04 7.82 -9.79
N ARG A 177 5.09 8.00 -10.70
CA ARG A 177 4.75 7.00 -11.73
C ARG A 177 6.00 6.49 -12.45
N GLU A 178 6.91 7.39 -12.83
CA GLU A 178 8.12 7.03 -13.59
C GLU A 178 9.09 6.17 -12.75
N GLU A 179 9.25 6.46 -11.45
CA GLU A 179 10.07 5.64 -10.55
C GLU A 179 9.50 4.22 -10.42
N PHE A 180 8.18 4.06 -10.35
CA PHE A 180 7.57 2.72 -10.35
C PHE A 180 7.79 2.01 -11.70
N LEU A 181 7.54 2.67 -12.83
CA LEU A 181 7.76 2.09 -14.15
C LEU A 181 9.23 1.72 -14.39
N GLN A 182 10.16 2.47 -13.80
CA GLN A 182 11.58 2.14 -13.88
C GLN A 182 11.89 0.81 -13.17
N LEU A 183 11.29 0.54 -11.99
CA LEU A 183 11.43 -0.75 -11.33
C LEU A 183 10.96 -1.89 -12.23
N PHE A 184 9.79 -1.78 -12.84
CA PHE A 184 9.29 -2.80 -13.75
C PHE A 184 10.24 -3.03 -14.94
N ARG A 185 10.76 -1.97 -15.56
CA ARG A 185 11.73 -2.10 -16.68
C ARG A 185 13.05 -2.74 -16.25
N GLU A 186 13.62 -2.31 -15.10
CA GLU A 186 14.88 -2.85 -14.59
C GLU A 186 14.82 -4.36 -14.35
N TYR A 187 13.67 -4.86 -13.90
CA TYR A 187 13.46 -6.28 -13.61
C TYR A 187 12.74 -7.04 -14.72
N ARG A 188 12.69 -6.48 -15.94
CA ARG A 188 12.16 -7.09 -17.17
C ARG A 188 10.71 -7.52 -17.06
N PHE A 189 9.86 -6.58 -16.69
CA PHE A 189 8.42 -6.75 -16.73
C PHE A 189 7.83 -5.99 -17.92
N SER A 190 6.97 -6.65 -18.68
CA SER A 190 6.08 -5.99 -19.63
C SER A 190 4.82 -5.49 -18.89
N ILE A 191 4.48 -4.22 -19.02
CA ILE A 191 3.29 -3.64 -18.38
C ILE A 191 2.04 -4.09 -19.14
N GLU A 192 1.16 -4.84 -18.47
CA GLU A 192 -0.13 -5.28 -19.00
C GLU A 192 -1.27 -4.32 -18.64
N LYS A 193 -1.16 -3.68 -17.47
CA LYS A 193 -2.17 -2.74 -16.99
C LYS A 193 -1.48 -1.60 -16.25
N GLU A 194 -1.93 -0.42 -16.57
CA GLU A 194 -1.63 0.80 -15.84
C GLU A 194 -2.93 1.58 -15.67
N ASN A 195 -3.20 2.02 -14.47
CA ASN A 195 -4.32 2.91 -14.17
C ASN A 195 -3.98 3.83 -13.01
N THR A 196 -4.48 5.06 -13.06
CA THR A 196 -4.40 6.00 -11.95
C THR A 196 -5.81 6.40 -11.56
N THR A 197 -6.03 6.61 -10.26
CA THR A 197 -7.31 7.08 -9.75
C THR A 197 -7.10 8.08 -8.62
N LYS A 198 -8.09 8.95 -8.43
CA LYS A 198 -8.11 9.90 -7.32
C LYS A 198 -9.10 9.42 -6.28
N ILE A 199 -8.62 9.23 -5.07
CA ILE A 199 -9.42 8.76 -3.93
C ILE A 199 -9.69 9.96 -3.02
N PRO A 200 -10.94 10.40 -2.88
CA PRO A 200 -11.30 11.46 -1.94
C PRO A 200 -11.06 11.00 -0.50
N VAL A 201 -10.41 11.84 0.28
CA VAL A 201 -10.07 11.56 1.69
C VAL A 201 -10.39 12.79 2.53
N SER A 202 -11.13 12.60 3.61
CA SER A 202 -11.32 13.62 4.62
C SER A 202 -10.03 13.83 5.41
N LEU A 203 -9.59 15.08 5.56
CA LEU A 203 -8.38 15.41 6.33
C LEU A 203 -8.50 14.92 7.78
N GLU A 204 -9.67 15.08 8.39
CA GLU A 204 -9.92 14.64 9.76
C GLU A 204 -9.81 13.13 9.90
N ALA A 205 -10.52 12.34 9.08
CA ALA A 205 -10.48 10.88 9.11
C ALA A 205 -9.07 10.34 8.81
N TRP A 206 -8.32 11.01 7.92
CA TRP A 206 -6.95 10.65 7.57
C TRP A 206 -5.98 10.80 8.75
N MET A 207 -6.11 11.87 9.54
CA MET A 207 -5.32 12.06 10.75
C MET A 207 -5.78 11.16 11.91
N GLU A 208 -7.07 10.88 11.98
CA GLU A 208 -7.64 10.00 13.01
C GLU A 208 -7.16 8.55 12.85
N LEU A 209 -6.98 8.06 11.62
CA LEU A 209 -6.47 6.72 11.36
C LEU A 209 -5.14 6.45 12.07
N THR A 210 -4.21 7.40 11.98
CA THR A 210 -2.87 7.30 12.58
C THR A 210 -2.84 7.77 14.04
N GLN A 211 -3.99 8.19 14.59
CA GLN A 211 -4.07 8.79 15.93
C GLN A 211 -3.10 9.98 16.07
N THR A 212 -3.02 10.80 15.01
CA THR A 212 -2.12 11.96 14.95
C THR A 212 -2.29 12.84 16.20
N PRO A 213 -1.23 13.17 16.94
CA PRO A 213 -1.32 14.02 18.12
C PRO A 213 -1.98 15.36 17.81
N ARG A 214 -2.80 15.88 18.74
CA ARG A 214 -3.59 17.08 18.53
C ARG A 214 -2.77 18.29 18.02
N THR A 215 -1.60 18.54 18.60
CA THR A 215 -0.71 19.64 18.17
C THR A 215 -0.22 19.45 16.74
N THR A 216 0.08 18.23 16.34
CA THR A 216 0.49 17.90 14.95
C THR A 216 -0.68 18.01 14.00
N ALA A 217 -1.88 17.57 14.40
CA ALA A 217 -3.09 17.70 13.60
C ALA A 217 -3.46 19.20 13.37
N GLU A 218 -3.31 20.04 14.39
CA GLU A 218 -3.47 21.51 14.26
C GLU A 218 -2.46 22.11 13.29
N GLU A 219 -1.20 21.66 13.31
CA GLU A 219 -0.15 22.09 12.37
C GLU A 219 -0.48 21.67 10.92
N ILE A 220 -0.83 20.40 10.71
CA ILE A 220 -1.22 19.89 9.39
C ILE A 220 -2.43 20.67 8.86
N THR A 221 -3.45 20.85 9.67
CA THR A 221 -4.66 21.60 9.29
C THR A 221 -4.32 23.05 8.90
N ALA A 222 -3.44 23.72 9.65
CA ALA A 222 -3.00 25.07 9.31
C ALA A 222 -2.27 25.14 7.96
N ARG A 223 -1.47 24.12 7.61
CA ARG A 223 -0.82 24.02 6.29
C ARG A 223 -1.84 23.86 5.16
N PHE A 224 -2.86 23.01 5.35
CA PHE A 224 -3.94 22.81 4.39
C PHE A 224 -4.80 24.07 4.20
N LEU A 225 -5.16 24.75 5.28
CA LEU A 225 -5.90 26.03 5.21
C LEU A 225 -5.10 27.12 4.48
N LYS A 226 -3.79 27.16 4.67
CA LYS A 226 -2.92 28.09 3.97
C LYS A 226 -2.84 27.78 2.46
N ASP A 227 -2.81 26.51 2.07
CA ASP A 227 -2.87 26.08 0.67
C ASP A 227 -4.21 26.49 0.04
N LEU A 228 -5.33 26.18 0.71
CA LEU A 228 -6.69 26.59 0.29
C LEU A 228 -6.82 28.11 0.07
N ALA A 229 -6.13 28.92 0.87
CA ALA A 229 -6.11 30.39 0.75
C ALA A 229 -5.15 30.88 -0.35
N GLY A 230 -4.58 30.01 -1.19
CA GLY A 230 -3.65 30.37 -2.25
C GLY A 230 -2.23 30.68 -1.77
N GLY A 231 -1.86 30.21 -0.56
CA GLY A 231 -0.52 30.33 0.00
C GLY A 231 0.43 29.21 -0.48
N ARG A 232 1.30 28.72 0.43
CA ARG A 232 2.25 27.66 0.09
C ARG A 232 1.50 26.35 -0.18
N ALA A 233 1.66 25.81 -1.39
CA ALA A 233 1.07 24.56 -1.79
C ALA A 233 1.65 23.37 -1.01
N THR A 234 0.77 22.44 -0.62
CA THR A 234 1.12 21.24 0.16
C THR A 234 1.46 20.03 -0.70
N GLY A 235 1.00 19.99 -1.96
CA GLY A 235 1.04 18.83 -2.84
C GLY A 235 -0.22 17.95 -2.75
N PHE A 236 -1.09 18.17 -1.76
CA PHE A 236 -2.34 17.44 -1.59
C PHE A 236 -3.51 18.00 -2.42
N TYR A 237 -3.39 19.23 -2.89
CA TYR A 237 -4.46 19.96 -3.62
C TYR A 237 -5.79 19.95 -2.84
N PRO A 238 -5.80 20.49 -1.60
CA PRO A 238 -6.97 20.46 -0.75
C PRO A 238 -8.15 21.21 -1.35
N TYR A 239 -9.35 20.77 -1.02
CA TYR A 239 -10.59 21.44 -1.33
C TYR A 239 -11.53 21.37 -0.13
N GLN A 240 -12.56 22.22 -0.12
CA GLN A 240 -13.52 22.28 0.97
C GLN A 240 -14.90 21.86 0.48
N GLU A 241 -15.52 20.95 1.20
CA GLU A 241 -16.93 20.61 1.04
C GLU A 241 -17.63 20.85 2.38
N GLU A 242 -18.71 21.67 2.34
CA GLU A 242 -19.39 22.10 3.55
C GLU A 242 -18.41 22.74 4.55
N ASN A 243 -18.24 22.13 5.72
CA ASN A 243 -17.33 22.60 6.76
C ASN A 243 -16.06 21.71 6.92
N SER A 244 -15.84 20.78 5.99
CA SER A 244 -14.75 19.82 6.08
C SER A 244 -13.72 20.02 4.97
N ILE A 245 -12.46 19.74 5.30
CA ILE A 245 -11.35 19.79 4.34
C ILE A 245 -11.15 18.38 3.78
N PHE A 246 -11.09 18.31 2.47
CA PHE A 246 -10.80 17.09 1.72
C PHE A 246 -9.58 17.29 0.84
N PHE A 247 -9.00 16.18 0.41
CA PHE A 247 -8.01 16.09 -0.64
C PHE A 247 -8.17 14.79 -1.41
N CYS A 248 -7.51 14.65 -2.56
CA CYS A 248 -7.50 13.38 -3.30
C CYS A 248 -6.13 12.73 -3.19
N GLN A 249 -6.05 11.54 -2.60
CA GLN A 249 -4.90 10.68 -2.79
C GLN A 249 -4.87 10.22 -4.24
N ARG A 250 -3.72 10.30 -4.87
CA ARG A 250 -3.47 9.77 -6.22
C ARG A 250 -2.95 8.35 -6.07
N TRP A 251 -3.70 7.38 -6.56
CA TRP A 251 -3.28 5.99 -6.54
C TRP A 251 -2.92 5.51 -7.93
N ILE A 252 -1.83 4.76 -8.03
CA ILE A 252 -1.44 4.06 -9.23
C ILE A 252 -1.60 2.55 -9.05
N LEU A 253 -2.17 1.88 -10.04
CA LEU A 253 -2.20 0.44 -10.19
C LEU A 253 -1.30 0.07 -11.38
N LEU A 254 -0.30 -0.75 -11.14
CA LEU A 254 0.55 -1.34 -12.18
C LEU A 254 0.47 -2.87 -12.08
N ILE A 255 0.24 -3.51 -13.23
CA ILE A 255 0.34 -4.96 -13.38
C ILE A 255 1.35 -5.23 -14.47
N GLY A 256 2.44 -5.89 -14.12
CA GLY A 256 3.45 -6.31 -15.06
C GLY A 256 3.60 -7.82 -15.11
N ARG A 257 3.83 -8.35 -16.30
CA ARG A 257 4.16 -9.76 -16.52
C ARG A 257 5.67 -9.93 -16.56
N LYS A 258 6.20 -10.85 -15.76
CA LYS A 258 7.62 -11.20 -15.76
C LYS A 258 7.97 -11.88 -17.06
N GLU A 259 8.95 -11.33 -17.82
CA GLU A 259 9.40 -11.94 -19.05
C GLU A 259 10.07 -13.29 -18.78
N SER A 260 9.83 -14.27 -19.68
CA SER A 260 10.56 -15.53 -19.66
C SER A 260 11.94 -15.28 -20.25
N LEU A 261 12.98 -15.77 -19.58
CA LEU A 261 14.37 -15.73 -20.09
C LEU A 261 14.53 -16.71 -21.24
#